data_d7a2bbb11db7562507c3505450e0edaf
#
_entry.id   d7a2bbb11db7562507c3505450e0edaf
#
_cell.length_a   1.000
_cell.length_b   1.000
_cell.length_c   1.000
_cell.angle_alpha   90.00
_cell.angle_beta   90.00
_cell.angle_gamma   90.00
#
_symmetry.space_group_name_H-M   'P 1'
#
loop_
_entity.id
_entity.type
_entity.pdbx_description
1 polymer ?
#
loop_
_entity_poly.entity_id
_entity_poly.type
_entity_poly.pdbx_seq_one_letter_code
_entity_poly.pdbx_strand_id
1 'polypeptide(L)'
;PSNPVQQWDPTFHQNGVHAMLYGKNASPFGGLHELYGGRNVYYPTGWHAFVSLFARYDSVIQASNVSSLALMAVWVVGLAALVSVLTASRSAIMAAPIIGGMLLNMPADALTMYNQWPNSTGTALVPGLSAIAIVAGRRLVADLRAGDGLHAFLRRIPQAVFLLIGAIGLVGAHPSAAFSILAFLIAPLLASIASLARRSYGRGGRGQLVALAWGAIAFVVVAAPLLALSSSKIRAMGSYRRDGSNWGEAFSHAFLPYPPFSNTAGNAQWMIVQLILLIIGIAATARLHLLF
;
A
#
# COMPACT_ATOMS: atom_id res chain seq x y z
N PRO A 1 -5.32 16.08 22.37
CA PRO A 1 -5.86 15.06 21.45
C PRO A 1 -7.37 14.80 21.60
N SER A 2 -8.07 15.55 22.45
CA SER A 2 -9.53 15.38 22.69
C SER A 2 -10.42 16.17 21.74
N ASN A 3 -9.85 17.09 20.97
CA ASN A 3 -10.63 17.91 20.05
C ASN A 3 -10.72 17.20 18.68
N PRO A 4 -11.92 17.08 18.09
CA PRO A 4 -12.08 16.54 16.76
C PRO A 4 -11.60 17.54 15.72
N VAL A 5 -10.99 17.06 14.66
CA VAL A 5 -10.78 17.86 13.46
C VAL A 5 -12.12 18.00 12.76
N GLN A 6 -12.58 19.24 12.62
CA GLN A 6 -13.89 19.55 12.03
C GLN A 6 -13.78 19.66 10.51
N GLN A 7 -13.65 18.53 9.85
CA GLN A 7 -13.67 18.38 8.40
C GLN A 7 -14.59 17.22 8.01
N TRP A 8 -14.88 17.06 6.71
CA TRP A 8 -15.82 16.04 6.23
C TRP A 8 -15.35 14.61 6.53
N ASP A 9 -14.12 14.27 6.17
CA ASP A 9 -13.59 12.93 6.32
C ASP A 9 -13.48 12.50 7.78
N PRO A 10 -12.87 13.28 8.69
CA PRO A 10 -12.81 12.91 10.11
C PRO A 10 -14.18 12.70 10.74
N THR A 11 -15.13 13.58 10.44
CA THR A 11 -16.50 13.48 10.97
C THR A 11 -17.18 12.20 10.47
N PHE A 12 -17.07 11.90 9.18
CA PHE A 12 -17.62 10.67 8.60
C PHE A 12 -16.99 9.44 9.25
N HIS A 13 -15.66 9.42 9.38
CA HIS A 13 -14.96 8.25 9.90
C HIS A 13 -15.22 8.02 11.39
N GLN A 14 -15.27 9.08 12.19
CA GLN A 14 -15.61 8.97 13.62
C GLN A 14 -17.05 8.48 13.81
N ASN A 15 -18.01 9.00 13.04
CA ASN A 15 -19.37 8.49 13.01
C ASN A 15 -19.44 7.04 12.55
N GLY A 16 -18.57 6.62 11.63
CA GLY A 16 -18.42 5.23 11.21
C GLY A 16 -17.99 4.31 12.33
N VAL A 17 -17.04 4.74 13.17
CA VAL A 17 -16.64 3.99 14.38
C VAL A 17 -17.81 3.91 15.38
N HIS A 18 -18.53 5.02 15.59
CA HIS A 18 -19.72 5.01 16.44
C HIS A 18 -20.80 4.04 15.93
N ALA A 19 -21.10 4.07 14.62
CA ALA A 19 -22.07 3.16 14.00
C ALA A 19 -21.68 1.69 14.21
N MET A 20 -20.39 1.35 14.11
CA MET A 20 -19.90 0.00 14.37
C MET A 20 -20.00 -0.40 15.84
N LEU A 21 -19.69 0.50 16.77
CA LEU A 21 -19.83 0.24 18.20
C LEU A 21 -21.30 0.01 18.58
N TYR A 22 -22.20 0.77 17.97
CA TYR A 22 -23.66 0.64 18.21
C TYR A 22 -24.23 -0.62 17.56
N GLY A 23 -24.05 -0.76 16.25
CA GLY A 23 -24.60 -1.85 15.46
C GLY A 23 -23.86 -3.17 15.61
N LYS A 24 -22.68 -3.18 16.27
CA LYS A 24 -21.79 -4.35 16.41
C LYS A 24 -21.51 -5.05 15.06
N ASN A 25 -21.47 -4.27 13.99
CA ASN A 25 -21.29 -4.75 12.63
C ASN A 25 -20.11 -4.03 11.96
N ALA A 26 -19.04 -4.77 11.71
CA ALA A 26 -17.85 -4.27 11.02
C ALA A 26 -17.78 -4.70 9.55
N SER A 27 -18.85 -5.27 9.00
CA SER A 27 -18.90 -5.73 7.61
C SER A 27 -18.68 -4.59 6.62
N PRO A 28 -17.84 -4.77 5.57
CA PRO A 28 -17.71 -3.76 4.54
C PRO A 28 -18.96 -3.60 3.65
N PHE A 29 -19.95 -4.50 3.79
CA PHE A 29 -21.20 -4.49 3.01
C PHE A 29 -22.42 -4.01 3.81
N GLY A 30 -22.26 -3.41 4.96
CA GLY A 30 -23.40 -2.94 5.75
C GLY A 30 -23.03 -2.38 7.12
N GLY A 31 -21.76 -2.41 7.51
CA GLY A 31 -21.32 -1.87 8.80
C GLY A 31 -21.57 -0.37 8.96
N LEU A 32 -21.66 0.35 7.84
CA LEU A 32 -21.94 1.79 7.81
C LEU A 32 -23.32 2.13 7.22
N HIS A 33 -24.26 1.18 7.21
CA HIS A 33 -25.58 1.38 6.58
C HIS A 33 -26.35 2.58 7.15
N GLU A 34 -26.17 2.89 8.43
CA GLU A 34 -26.81 4.06 9.07
C GLU A 34 -26.33 5.37 8.46
N LEU A 35 -25.02 5.49 8.13
CA LEU A 35 -24.46 6.67 7.49
C LEU A 35 -24.92 6.83 6.03
N TYR A 36 -25.44 5.76 5.43
CA TYR A 36 -25.98 5.73 4.08
C TYR A 36 -27.51 5.67 4.01
N GLY A 37 -28.19 6.14 5.06
CA GLY A 37 -29.63 6.20 5.12
C GLY A 37 -30.30 4.81 5.08
N GLY A 38 -29.74 3.83 5.77
CA GLY A 38 -30.23 2.46 5.83
C GLY A 38 -29.86 1.58 4.62
N ARG A 39 -29.08 2.10 3.66
CA ARG A 39 -28.67 1.35 2.47
C ARG A 39 -27.38 0.56 2.71
N ASN A 40 -27.35 -0.69 2.25
CA ASN A 40 -26.15 -1.50 2.25
C ASN A 40 -25.24 -1.09 1.09
N VAL A 41 -24.24 -0.28 1.38
CA VAL A 41 -23.24 0.18 0.42
C VAL A 41 -21.91 -0.46 0.81
N TYR A 42 -21.13 -0.91 -0.19
CA TYR A 42 -19.76 -1.33 0.06
C TYR A 42 -18.91 -0.12 0.47
N TYR A 43 -18.25 -0.24 1.62
CA TYR A 43 -17.25 0.70 2.10
C TYR A 43 -16.10 -0.06 2.78
N PRO A 44 -14.82 0.28 2.52
CA PRO A 44 -13.68 -0.35 3.18
C PRO A 44 -13.69 0.02 4.68
N THR A 45 -14.02 -0.95 5.52
CA THR A 45 -14.27 -0.73 6.96
C THR A 45 -13.08 -1.12 7.85
N GLY A 46 -11.96 -1.56 7.28
CA GLY A 46 -10.85 -2.12 8.06
C GLY A 46 -10.28 -1.18 9.12
N TRP A 47 -10.12 0.11 8.82
CA TRP A 47 -9.67 1.08 9.81
C TRP A 47 -10.73 1.29 10.91
N HIS A 48 -12.00 1.43 10.55
CA HIS A 48 -13.10 1.62 11.51
C HIS A 48 -13.21 0.42 12.45
N ALA A 49 -13.14 -0.80 11.89
CA ALA A 49 -13.15 -2.03 12.68
C ALA A 49 -11.95 -2.08 13.63
N PHE A 50 -10.74 -1.75 13.14
CA PHE A 50 -9.54 -1.69 13.97
C PHE A 50 -9.70 -0.72 15.14
N VAL A 51 -10.15 0.51 14.90
CA VAL A 51 -10.33 1.51 15.94
C VAL A 51 -11.43 1.08 16.93
N SER A 52 -12.51 0.47 16.46
CA SER A 52 -13.61 0.00 17.32
C SER A 52 -13.19 -1.08 18.32
N LEU A 53 -12.07 -1.79 18.10
CA LEU A 53 -11.55 -2.79 19.06
C LEU A 53 -11.09 -2.18 20.38
N PHE A 54 -10.65 -0.92 20.38
CA PHE A 54 -10.14 -0.24 21.58
C PHE A 54 -10.83 1.08 21.88
N ALA A 55 -11.74 1.52 21.02
CA ALA A 55 -12.57 2.69 21.28
C ALA A 55 -13.77 2.34 22.16
N ARG A 56 -14.16 3.30 22.99
CA ARG A 56 -15.45 3.34 23.68
C ARG A 56 -16.24 4.50 23.12
N TYR A 57 -17.54 4.57 23.38
CA TYR A 57 -18.41 5.65 22.90
C TYR A 57 -17.88 7.05 23.19
N ASP A 58 -17.35 7.24 24.39
CA ASP A 58 -16.82 8.50 24.90
C ASP A 58 -15.38 8.78 24.47
N SER A 59 -14.72 7.83 23.82
CA SER A 59 -13.29 7.90 23.47
C SER A 59 -12.97 7.71 21.97
N VAL A 60 -13.98 7.75 21.10
CA VAL A 60 -13.75 7.54 19.65
C VAL A 60 -12.77 8.55 19.06
N ILE A 61 -12.84 9.82 19.50
CA ILE A 61 -11.94 10.87 19.03
C ILE A 61 -10.50 10.58 19.43
N GLN A 62 -10.28 10.24 20.71
CA GLN A 62 -8.97 9.90 21.23
C GLN A 62 -8.40 8.65 20.54
N ALA A 63 -9.23 7.61 20.38
CA ALA A 63 -8.85 6.37 19.71
C ALA A 63 -8.47 6.63 18.26
N SER A 64 -9.22 7.45 17.53
CA SER A 64 -8.91 7.85 16.15
C SER A 64 -7.57 8.59 16.08
N ASN A 65 -7.34 9.56 16.97
CA ASN A 65 -6.09 10.33 17.01
C ASN A 65 -4.89 9.46 17.41
N VAL A 66 -5.06 8.51 18.33
CA VAL A 66 -4.01 7.54 18.69
C VAL A 66 -3.71 6.60 17.51
N SER A 67 -4.74 6.23 16.71
CA SER A 67 -4.51 5.43 15.51
C SER A 67 -3.61 6.15 14.50
N SER A 68 -3.69 7.47 14.39
CA SER A 68 -2.78 8.26 13.53
C SER A 68 -1.33 8.09 13.94
N LEU A 69 -1.01 8.15 15.24
CA LEU A 69 0.35 7.94 15.74
C LEU A 69 0.83 6.51 15.48
N ALA A 70 -0.04 5.52 15.67
CA ALA A 70 0.29 4.13 15.37
C ALA A 70 0.58 3.94 13.87
N LEU A 71 -0.21 4.55 12.98
CA LEU A 71 -0.01 4.49 11.53
C LEU A 71 1.27 5.21 11.08
N MET A 72 1.64 6.33 11.72
CA MET A 72 2.94 6.98 11.51
C MET A 72 4.09 6.03 11.85
N ALA A 73 4.01 5.35 13.00
CA ALA A 73 5.02 4.37 13.40
C ALA A 73 5.11 3.20 12.41
N VAL A 74 3.96 2.65 11.97
CA VAL A 74 3.90 1.58 10.95
C VAL A 74 4.55 2.04 9.65
N TRP A 75 4.27 3.26 9.20
CA TRP A 75 4.86 3.84 8.00
C TRP A 75 6.38 3.93 8.07
N VAL A 76 6.92 4.56 9.11
CA VAL A 76 8.38 4.77 9.22
C VAL A 76 9.14 3.47 9.44
N VAL A 77 8.61 2.55 10.25
CA VAL A 77 9.18 1.20 10.44
C VAL A 77 9.10 0.40 9.13
N GLY A 78 7.98 0.49 8.43
CA GLY A 78 7.80 -0.16 7.12
C GLY A 78 8.81 0.34 6.10
N LEU A 79 9.09 1.64 6.05
CA LEU A 79 10.12 2.21 5.17
C LEU A 79 11.52 1.71 5.51
N ALA A 80 11.88 1.67 6.80
CA ALA A 80 13.16 1.11 7.23
C ALA A 80 13.29 -0.36 6.81
N ALA A 81 12.24 -1.15 7.01
CA ALA A 81 12.18 -2.55 6.58
C ALA A 81 12.33 -2.68 5.06
N LEU A 82 11.59 -1.88 4.28
CA LEU A 82 11.67 -1.91 2.83
C LEU A 82 13.08 -1.56 2.32
N VAL A 83 13.67 -0.49 2.83
CA VAL A 83 15.02 -0.08 2.41
C VAL A 83 16.05 -1.12 2.82
N SER A 84 15.90 -1.77 3.99
CA SER A 84 16.82 -2.83 4.44
C SER A 84 16.84 -4.06 3.54
N VAL A 85 15.75 -4.35 2.83
CA VAL A 85 15.71 -5.45 1.84
C VAL A 85 16.16 -5.03 0.45
N LEU A 86 16.20 -3.72 0.16
CA LEU A 86 16.64 -3.17 -1.13
C LEU A 86 18.12 -2.85 -1.16
N THR A 87 18.73 -2.49 -0.03
CA THR A 87 20.15 -2.10 0.04
C THR A 87 20.81 -2.55 1.34
N ALA A 88 22.12 -2.77 1.29
CA ALA A 88 22.95 -3.02 2.46
C ALA A 88 23.48 -1.74 3.14
N SER A 89 23.18 -0.56 2.59
CA SER A 89 23.65 0.73 3.11
C SER A 89 22.95 1.07 4.42
N ARG A 90 23.70 1.03 5.53
CA ARG A 90 23.19 1.40 6.86
C ARG A 90 22.67 2.84 6.90
N SER A 91 23.36 3.78 6.25
CA SER A 91 22.93 5.17 6.18
C SER A 91 21.59 5.33 5.44
N ALA A 92 21.37 4.59 4.36
CA ALA A 92 20.09 4.60 3.66
C ALA A 92 18.96 4.01 4.52
N ILE A 93 19.23 2.90 5.24
CA ILE A 93 18.25 2.27 6.12
C ILE A 93 17.85 3.21 7.27
N MET A 94 18.80 3.95 7.83
CA MET A 94 18.54 4.92 8.91
C MET A 94 17.87 6.21 8.39
N ALA A 95 18.25 6.69 7.22
CA ALA A 95 17.69 7.91 6.63
C ALA A 95 16.24 7.73 6.14
N ALA A 96 15.88 6.55 5.64
CA ALA A 96 14.58 6.30 5.04
C ALA A 96 13.39 6.61 5.98
N PRO A 97 13.35 6.13 7.24
CA PRO A 97 12.27 6.47 8.17
C PRO A 97 12.24 7.96 8.54
N ILE A 98 13.39 8.60 8.63
CA ILE A 98 13.49 10.05 8.93
C ILE A 98 12.90 10.85 7.77
N ILE A 99 13.40 10.61 6.55
CA ILE A 99 12.93 11.31 5.36
C ILE A 99 11.45 11.02 5.12
N GLY A 100 11.04 9.73 5.18
CA GLY A 100 9.67 9.33 4.96
C GLY A 100 8.71 9.83 6.04
N GLY A 101 9.17 10.00 7.29
CA GLY A 101 8.38 10.59 8.37
C GLY A 101 8.19 12.10 8.24
N MET A 102 9.06 12.76 7.48
CA MET A 102 9.01 14.21 7.21
C MET A 102 8.23 14.56 5.93
N LEU A 103 7.73 13.56 5.17
CA LEU A 103 6.94 13.84 3.97
C LEU A 103 5.62 14.49 4.35
N LEU A 104 5.26 15.56 3.62
CA LEU A 104 4.07 16.35 3.94
C LEU A 104 2.79 15.57 3.68
N ASN A 105 2.64 14.93 2.51
CA ASN A 105 1.41 14.23 2.15
C ASN A 105 1.14 13.01 3.04
N MET A 106 2.14 12.17 3.23
CA MET A 106 2.07 10.99 4.09
C MET A 106 3.40 10.89 4.86
N PRO A 107 3.41 10.89 6.19
CA PRO A 107 2.23 10.73 7.06
C PRO A 107 1.57 12.03 7.51
N ALA A 108 2.21 13.21 7.35
CA ALA A 108 1.79 14.42 8.04
C ALA A 108 0.36 14.82 7.69
N ASP A 109 0.09 15.30 6.48
CA ASP A 109 -1.23 15.84 6.12
C ASP A 109 -2.32 14.78 6.15
N ALA A 110 -2.05 13.58 5.61
CA ALA A 110 -3.03 12.52 5.52
C ALA A 110 -3.52 12.02 6.89
N LEU A 111 -2.65 12.03 7.91
CA LEU A 111 -2.98 11.52 9.25
C LEU A 111 -3.32 12.60 10.27
N THR A 112 -2.92 13.86 10.08
CA THR A 112 -3.15 14.90 11.08
C THR A 112 -4.12 15.97 10.62
N MET A 113 -4.10 16.32 9.34
CA MET A 113 -4.86 17.44 8.81
C MET A 113 -6.13 16.99 8.12
N TYR A 114 -6.01 16.03 7.18
CA TYR A 114 -7.16 15.51 6.44
C TYR A 114 -7.80 14.32 7.13
N ASN A 115 -7.05 13.63 7.99
CA ASN A 115 -7.50 12.43 8.70
C ASN A 115 -8.18 11.40 7.77
N GLN A 116 -7.56 11.18 6.61
CA GLN A 116 -7.97 10.16 5.63
C GLN A 116 -7.58 8.76 6.13
N TRP A 117 -8.02 8.42 7.33
CA TRP A 117 -7.54 7.25 8.07
C TRP A 117 -7.61 5.92 7.30
N PRO A 118 -8.70 5.56 6.60
CA PRO A 118 -8.73 4.30 5.84
C PRO A 118 -7.67 4.27 4.73
N ASN A 119 -7.54 5.34 3.95
CA ASN A 119 -6.54 5.45 2.88
C ASN A 119 -5.12 5.46 3.46
N SER A 120 -4.90 6.22 4.53
CA SER A 120 -3.62 6.29 5.23
C SER A 120 -3.21 4.97 5.86
N THR A 121 -4.18 4.20 6.38
CA THR A 121 -3.94 2.84 6.89
C THR A 121 -3.42 1.93 5.77
N GLY A 122 -4.11 1.92 4.64
CA GLY A 122 -3.65 1.19 3.47
C GLY A 122 -2.24 1.60 3.06
N THR A 123 -2.00 2.90 2.90
CA THR A 123 -0.70 3.45 2.48
C THR A 123 0.43 3.11 3.48
N ALA A 124 0.16 3.23 4.79
CA ALA A 124 1.15 2.93 5.82
C ALA A 124 1.61 1.45 5.81
N LEU A 125 0.76 0.53 5.41
CA LEU A 125 1.07 -0.90 5.33
C LEU A 125 1.89 -1.27 4.09
N VAL A 126 1.86 -0.47 3.02
CA VAL A 126 2.51 -0.78 1.74
C VAL A 126 3.99 -1.09 1.88
N PRO A 127 4.84 -0.26 2.55
CA PRO A 127 6.28 -0.53 2.61
C PRO A 127 6.62 -1.82 3.35
N GLY A 128 5.98 -2.08 4.50
CA GLY A 128 6.22 -3.27 5.31
C GLY A 128 5.82 -4.55 4.58
N LEU A 129 4.62 -4.59 4.00
CA LEU A 129 4.15 -5.74 3.22
C LEU A 129 5.01 -5.97 1.97
N SER A 130 5.45 -4.89 1.30
CA SER A 130 6.37 -4.99 0.17
C SER A 130 7.71 -5.60 0.58
N ALA A 131 8.27 -5.21 1.72
CA ALA A 131 9.50 -5.80 2.24
C ALA A 131 9.36 -7.32 2.47
N ILE A 132 8.27 -7.73 3.11
CA ILE A 132 7.98 -9.15 3.37
C ILE A 132 7.80 -9.91 2.05
N ALA A 133 7.06 -9.36 1.09
CA ALA A 133 6.85 -9.97 -0.22
C ALA A 133 8.16 -10.15 -0.99
N ILE A 134 9.05 -9.14 -0.98
CA ILE A 134 10.36 -9.22 -1.62
C ILE A 134 11.23 -10.32 -0.99
N VAL A 135 11.29 -10.38 0.35
CA VAL A 135 12.07 -11.42 1.06
C VAL A 135 11.51 -12.80 0.77
N ALA A 136 10.19 -12.99 0.87
CA ALA A 136 9.55 -14.27 0.58
C ALA A 136 9.77 -14.70 -0.87
N GLY A 137 9.62 -13.78 -1.81
CA GLY A 137 9.84 -14.02 -3.24
C GLY A 137 11.29 -14.40 -3.55
N ARG A 138 12.28 -13.65 -3.03
CA ARG A 138 13.71 -13.98 -3.21
C ARG A 138 14.06 -15.38 -2.68
N ARG A 139 13.55 -15.72 -1.51
CA ARG A 139 13.76 -17.04 -0.92
C ARG A 139 13.10 -18.16 -1.74
N LEU A 140 11.86 -17.94 -2.20
CA LEU A 140 11.17 -18.90 -3.06
C LEU A 140 11.94 -19.10 -4.38
N VAL A 141 12.38 -18.03 -5.02
CA VAL A 141 13.16 -18.10 -6.26
C VAL A 141 14.49 -18.85 -6.04
N ALA A 142 15.17 -18.60 -4.91
CA ALA A 142 16.40 -19.30 -4.56
C ALA A 142 16.16 -20.80 -4.38
N ASP A 143 15.13 -21.19 -3.63
CA ASP A 143 14.76 -22.61 -3.41
C ASP A 143 14.38 -23.30 -4.74
N LEU A 144 13.61 -22.64 -5.60
CA LEU A 144 13.25 -23.17 -6.92
C LEU A 144 14.47 -23.32 -7.84
N ARG A 145 15.43 -22.40 -7.74
CA ARG A 145 16.71 -22.50 -8.48
C ARG A 145 17.57 -23.64 -7.98
N ALA A 146 17.51 -23.97 -6.69
CA ALA A 146 18.20 -25.12 -6.09
C ALA A 146 17.59 -26.46 -6.52
N GLY A 147 16.38 -26.48 -7.07
CA GLY A 147 15.71 -27.69 -7.53
C GLY A 147 14.71 -28.28 -6.54
N ASP A 148 14.40 -27.55 -5.46
CA ASP A 148 13.53 -28.05 -4.37
C ASP A 148 12.06 -28.27 -4.78
N GLY A 149 11.66 -27.83 -5.98
CA GLY A 149 10.33 -28.11 -6.54
C GLY A 149 9.17 -27.77 -5.58
N LEU A 150 8.32 -28.77 -5.32
CA LEU A 150 7.15 -28.59 -4.45
C LEU A 150 7.54 -28.21 -3.01
N HIS A 151 8.66 -28.74 -2.49
CA HIS A 151 9.10 -28.43 -1.13
C HIS A 151 9.43 -26.94 -0.94
N ALA A 152 9.87 -26.25 -1.98
CA ALA A 152 10.09 -24.80 -1.94
C ALA A 152 8.79 -24.06 -1.61
N PHE A 153 7.68 -24.45 -2.22
CA PHE A 153 6.36 -23.84 -1.94
C PHE A 153 5.86 -24.19 -0.54
N LEU A 154 5.96 -25.47 -0.15
CA LEU A 154 5.50 -25.92 1.17
C LEU A 154 6.22 -25.17 2.31
N ARG A 155 7.53 -24.95 2.19
CA ARG A 155 8.31 -24.17 3.16
C ARG A 155 7.90 -22.70 3.24
N ARG A 156 7.24 -22.16 2.21
CA ARG A 156 6.81 -20.75 2.15
C ARG A 156 5.34 -20.54 2.50
N ILE A 157 4.60 -21.60 2.84
CA ILE A 157 3.18 -21.49 3.26
C ILE A 157 2.99 -20.45 4.37
N PRO A 158 3.77 -20.43 5.47
CA PRO A 158 3.56 -19.43 6.53
C PRO A 158 3.69 -17.99 6.02
N GLN A 159 4.69 -17.72 5.18
CA GLN A 159 4.87 -16.38 4.58
C GLN A 159 3.74 -16.05 3.60
N ALA A 160 3.28 -17.02 2.81
CA ALA A 160 2.16 -16.83 1.89
C ALA A 160 0.85 -16.54 2.64
N VAL A 161 0.58 -17.25 3.73
CA VAL A 161 -0.58 -17.00 4.59
C VAL A 161 -0.50 -15.61 5.21
N PHE A 162 0.66 -15.22 5.73
CA PHE A 162 0.86 -13.88 6.29
C PHE A 162 0.63 -12.77 5.25
N LEU A 163 1.17 -12.95 4.04
CA LEU A 163 0.97 -12.00 2.94
C LEU A 163 -0.49 -11.94 2.50
N LEU A 164 -1.20 -13.08 2.50
CA LEU A 164 -2.63 -13.12 2.19
C LEU A 164 -3.44 -12.36 3.23
N ILE A 165 -3.18 -12.59 4.52
CA ILE A 165 -3.82 -11.83 5.61
C ILE A 165 -3.52 -10.34 5.46
N GLY A 166 -2.26 -9.97 5.19
CA GLY A 166 -1.85 -8.59 4.95
C GLY A 166 -2.56 -7.97 3.76
N ALA A 167 -2.71 -8.71 2.66
CA ALA A 167 -3.43 -8.25 1.46
C ALA A 167 -4.93 -8.04 1.73
N ILE A 168 -5.56 -8.96 2.47
CA ILE A 168 -6.97 -8.82 2.89
C ILE A 168 -7.12 -7.57 3.78
N GLY A 169 -6.22 -7.39 4.75
CA GLY A 169 -6.22 -6.21 5.61
C GLY A 169 -6.02 -4.91 4.83
N LEU A 170 -5.13 -4.93 3.84
CA LEU A 170 -4.85 -3.79 2.97
C LEU A 170 -6.09 -3.38 2.14
N VAL A 171 -6.74 -4.36 1.48
CA VAL A 171 -7.98 -4.12 0.71
C VAL A 171 -9.12 -3.69 1.64
N GLY A 172 -9.20 -4.27 2.83
CA GLY A 172 -10.18 -3.90 3.85
C GLY A 172 -9.96 -2.49 4.40
N ALA A 173 -8.71 -2.04 4.48
CA ALA A 173 -8.38 -0.67 4.86
C ALA A 173 -8.72 0.32 3.72
N HIS A 174 -8.14 0.10 2.54
CA HIS A 174 -8.46 0.89 1.36
C HIS A 174 -7.98 0.19 0.07
N PRO A 175 -8.88 -0.04 -0.92
CA PRO A 175 -8.53 -0.79 -2.13
C PRO A 175 -7.40 -0.16 -2.95
N SER A 176 -7.22 1.17 -2.93
CA SER A 176 -6.15 1.84 -3.67
C SER A 176 -4.74 1.38 -3.25
N ALA A 177 -4.56 1.02 -1.99
CA ALA A 177 -3.28 0.56 -1.48
C ALA A 177 -2.87 -0.80 -2.06
N ALA A 178 -3.84 -1.65 -2.43
CA ALA A 178 -3.57 -2.90 -3.14
C ALA A 178 -2.98 -2.63 -4.53
N PHE A 179 -3.49 -1.63 -5.24
CA PHE A 179 -2.91 -1.20 -6.53
C PHE A 179 -1.50 -0.63 -6.36
N SER A 180 -1.24 0.09 -5.28
CA SER A 180 0.10 0.62 -4.97
C SER A 180 1.12 -0.50 -4.77
N ILE A 181 0.79 -1.53 -3.98
CA ILE A 181 1.67 -2.71 -3.81
C ILE A 181 1.87 -3.43 -5.15
N LEU A 182 0.80 -3.66 -5.91
CA LEU A 182 0.88 -4.34 -7.19
C LEU A 182 1.79 -3.56 -8.15
N ALA A 183 1.59 -2.25 -8.28
CA ALA A 183 2.44 -1.40 -9.13
C ALA A 183 3.91 -1.45 -8.72
N PHE A 184 4.19 -1.48 -7.42
CA PHE A 184 5.55 -1.56 -6.89
C PHE A 184 6.20 -2.93 -7.12
N LEU A 185 5.46 -4.02 -6.99
CA LEU A 185 5.99 -5.38 -7.04
C LEU A 185 5.92 -6.04 -8.42
N ILE A 186 5.15 -5.50 -9.37
CA ILE A 186 4.93 -6.17 -10.66
C ILE A 186 6.23 -6.35 -11.46
N ALA A 187 7.09 -5.34 -11.52
CA ALA A 187 8.33 -5.41 -12.26
C ALA A 187 9.32 -6.46 -11.70
N PRO A 188 9.65 -6.48 -10.38
CA PRO A 188 10.51 -7.50 -9.81
C PRO A 188 9.88 -8.90 -9.88
N LEU A 189 8.56 -9.02 -9.81
CA LEU A 189 7.86 -10.29 -9.97
C LEU A 189 8.01 -10.84 -11.38
N LEU A 190 7.75 -10.03 -12.40
CA LEU A 190 7.90 -10.42 -13.80
C LEU A 190 9.36 -10.76 -14.15
N ALA A 191 10.33 -10.00 -13.64
CA ALA A 191 11.75 -10.30 -13.80
C ALA A 191 12.11 -11.66 -13.18
N SER A 192 11.59 -11.98 -12.01
CA SER A 192 11.78 -13.25 -11.33
C SER A 192 11.19 -14.42 -12.13
N ILE A 193 9.95 -14.26 -12.61
CA ILE A 193 9.27 -15.25 -13.46
C ILE A 193 10.05 -15.48 -14.76
N ALA A 194 10.49 -14.42 -15.44
CA ALA A 194 11.28 -14.50 -16.66
C ALA A 194 12.61 -15.25 -16.43
N SER A 195 13.28 -14.97 -15.30
CA SER A 195 14.52 -15.67 -14.91
C SER A 195 14.29 -17.18 -14.71
N LEU A 196 13.20 -17.56 -14.03
CA LEU A 196 12.82 -18.98 -13.83
C LEU A 196 12.43 -19.64 -15.15
N ALA A 197 11.67 -18.97 -16.00
CA ALA A 197 11.28 -19.47 -17.32
C ALA A 197 12.50 -19.75 -18.22
N ARG A 198 13.44 -18.77 -18.33
CA ARG A 198 14.69 -18.93 -19.11
C ARG A 198 15.52 -20.13 -18.63
N ARG A 199 15.68 -20.27 -17.31
CA ARG A 199 16.42 -21.39 -16.73
C ARG A 199 15.75 -22.74 -17.00
N SER A 200 14.41 -22.79 -16.93
CA SER A 200 13.66 -23.99 -17.21
C SER A 200 13.72 -24.38 -18.69
N TYR A 201 13.62 -23.41 -19.59
CA TYR A 201 13.68 -23.62 -21.04
C TYR A 201 14.97 -24.29 -21.47
N GLY A 202 16.12 -23.89 -20.93
CA GLY A 202 17.43 -24.47 -21.24
C GLY A 202 17.63 -25.92 -20.78
N ARG A 203 16.68 -26.52 -20.05
CA ARG A 203 16.73 -27.93 -19.59
C ARG A 203 16.11 -28.96 -20.54
N GLY A 204 15.65 -28.53 -21.74
CA GLY A 204 15.04 -29.41 -22.74
C GLY A 204 13.58 -29.77 -22.45
N GLY A 205 13.01 -30.76 -23.12
CA GLY A 205 11.59 -31.09 -23.20
C GLY A 205 10.69 -30.78 -22.01
N ARG A 206 10.86 -31.45 -20.84
CA ARG A 206 10.09 -31.14 -19.63
C ARG A 206 10.32 -29.70 -19.13
N GLY A 207 11.53 -29.18 -19.31
CA GLY A 207 11.87 -27.81 -18.94
C GLY A 207 11.11 -26.77 -19.76
N GLN A 208 10.83 -27.06 -21.02
CA GLN A 208 10.03 -26.17 -21.89
C GLN A 208 8.57 -26.07 -21.39
N LEU A 209 7.98 -27.19 -20.95
CA LEU A 209 6.64 -27.18 -20.34
C LEU A 209 6.60 -26.33 -19.07
N VAL A 210 7.64 -26.43 -18.23
CA VAL A 210 7.75 -25.59 -17.01
C VAL A 210 7.93 -24.12 -17.40
N ALA A 211 8.69 -23.80 -18.43
CA ALA A 211 8.85 -22.45 -18.93
C ALA A 211 7.52 -21.86 -19.45
N LEU A 212 6.72 -22.67 -20.15
CA LEU A 212 5.37 -22.28 -20.58
C LEU A 212 4.45 -22.03 -19.39
N ALA A 213 4.52 -22.85 -18.33
CA ALA A 213 3.77 -22.62 -17.10
C ALA A 213 4.15 -21.28 -16.43
N TRP A 214 5.44 -20.92 -16.39
CA TRP A 214 5.88 -19.61 -15.92
C TRP A 214 5.37 -18.47 -16.81
N GLY A 215 5.34 -18.65 -18.13
CA GLY A 215 4.75 -17.70 -19.06
C GLY A 215 3.25 -17.49 -18.81
N ALA A 216 2.51 -18.58 -18.56
CA ALA A 216 1.10 -18.50 -18.21
C ALA A 216 0.86 -17.76 -16.88
N ILE A 217 1.70 -18.00 -15.86
CA ILE A 217 1.64 -17.26 -14.60
C ILE A 217 1.90 -15.78 -14.83
N ALA A 218 2.93 -15.42 -15.63
CA ALA A 218 3.20 -14.02 -15.96
C ALA A 218 2.02 -13.36 -16.69
N PHE A 219 1.40 -14.08 -17.62
CA PHE A 219 0.19 -13.61 -18.31
C PHE A 219 -0.94 -13.34 -17.33
N VAL A 220 -1.24 -14.26 -16.41
CA VAL A 220 -2.29 -14.06 -15.38
C VAL A 220 -1.97 -12.88 -14.48
N VAL A 221 -0.71 -12.72 -14.05
CA VAL A 221 -0.28 -11.59 -13.20
C VAL A 221 -0.53 -10.24 -13.87
N VAL A 222 -0.41 -10.17 -15.19
CA VAL A 222 -0.68 -8.94 -15.96
C VAL A 222 -2.17 -8.83 -16.33
N ALA A 223 -2.76 -9.91 -16.82
CA ALA A 223 -4.12 -9.89 -17.34
C ALA A 223 -5.19 -9.75 -16.25
N ALA A 224 -5.02 -10.36 -15.08
CA ALA A 224 -6.02 -10.30 -14.02
C ALA A 224 -6.27 -8.87 -13.50
N PRO A 225 -5.24 -8.04 -13.20
CA PRO A 225 -5.44 -6.62 -12.86
C PRO A 225 -6.10 -5.82 -14.00
N LEU A 226 -5.68 -6.05 -15.24
CA LEU A 226 -6.26 -5.35 -16.40
C LEU A 226 -7.75 -5.70 -16.60
N LEU A 227 -8.11 -6.98 -16.45
CA LEU A 227 -9.50 -7.44 -16.48
C LEU A 227 -10.30 -6.87 -15.32
N ALA A 228 -9.71 -6.84 -14.10
CA ALA A 228 -10.34 -6.22 -12.95
C ALA A 228 -10.62 -4.72 -13.22
N LEU A 229 -9.64 -3.98 -13.74
CA LEU A 229 -9.79 -2.57 -14.11
C LEU A 229 -10.84 -2.35 -15.22
N SER A 230 -11.10 -3.35 -16.07
CA SER A 230 -12.12 -3.28 -17.11
C SER A 230 -13.54 -3.45 -16.57
N SER A 231 -13.71 -3.95 -15.34
CA SER A 231 -15.02 -4.17 -14.75
C SER A 231 -15.77 -2.85 -14.51
N SER A 232 -17.10 -2.86 -14.77
CA SER A 232 -17.92 -1.65 -14.56
C SER A 232 -17.91 -1.17 -13.11
N LYS A 233 -17.82 -2.08 -12.15
CA LYS A 233 -17.76 -1.77 -10.72
C LYS A 233 -16.45 -1.04 -10.34
N ILE A 234 -15.31 -1.53 -10.82
CA ILE A 234 -14.01 -0.88 -10.57
C ILE A 234 -13.91 0.43 -11.32
N ARG A 235 -14.42 0.50 -12.57
CA ARG A 235 -14.52 1.76 -13.30
C ARG A 235 -15.41 2.77 -12.58
N ALA A 236 -16.54 2.35 -12.01
CA ALA A 236 -17.39 3.23 -11.22
C ALA A 236 -16.67 3.74 -9.95
N MET A 237 -15.86 2.91 -9.28
CA MET A 237 -15.01 3.36 -8.17
C MET A 237 -13.92 4.34 -8.61
N GLY A 238 -13.34 4.14 -9.81
CA GLY A 238 -12.35 5.04 -10.42
C GLY A 238 -12.95 6.27 -11.11
N SER A 239 -14.26 6.31 -11.33
CA SER A 239 -14.95 7.44 -11.96
C SER A 239 -15.31 8.55 -10.97
N TYR A 240 -15.02 8.39 -9.69
CA TYR A 240 -15.02 9.50 -8.75
C TYR A 240 -13.95 10.51 -9.19
N ARG A 241 -14.35 11.32 -10.16
CA ARG A 241 -13.52 12.45 -10.61
C ARG A 241 -13.72 13.58 -9.62
N ARG A 242 -12.63 14.03 -9.05
CA ARG A 242 -12.60 15.36 -8.51
C ARG A 242 -12.72 16.29 -9.70
N ASP A 243 -13.76 17.12 -9.74
CA ASP A 243 -13.96 18.05 -10.84
C ASP A 243 -12.68 18.85 -11.10
N GLY A 244 -12.20 18.82 -12.33
CA GLY A 244 -11.08 19.63 -12.80
C GLY A 244 -9.68 19.05 -12.68
N SER A 245 -9.44 17.86 -12.11
CA SER A 245 -8.08 17.33 -12.01
C SER A 245 -7.55 16.84 -13.36
N ASN A 246 -6.51 17.48 -13.84
CA ASN A 246 -5.70 17.06 -14.98
C ASN A 246 -4.40 16.35 -14.50
N TRP A 247 -3.62 15.80 -15.43
CA TRP A 247 -2.37 15.10 -15.09
C TRP A 247 -1.35 15.99 -14.38
N GLY A 248 -1.28 17.29 -14.72
CA GLY A 248 -0.41 18.26 -14.05
C GLY A 248 -0.82 18.48 -12.60
N GLU A 249 -2.11 18.59 -12.33
CA GLU A 249 -2.64 18.68 -10.97
C GLU A 249 -2.41 17.37 -10.19
N ALA A 250 -2.66 16.21 -10.79
CA ALA A 250 -2.39 14.94 -10.16
C ALA A 250 -0.91 14.78 -9.80
N PHE A 251 0.00 15.20 -10.69
CA PHE A 251 1.44 15.22 -10.44
C PHE A 251 1.81 16.22 -9.34
N SER A 252 1.27 17.44 -9.39
CA SER A 252 1.54 18.43 -8.35
C SER A 252 1.03 17.98 -6.98
N HIS A 253 -0.15 17.33 -6.92
CA HIS A 253 -0.70 16.80 -5.68
C HIS A 253 0.07 15.59 -5.12
N ALA A 254 0.80 14.86 -5.97
CA ALA A 254 1.69 13.80 -5.49
C ALA A 254 2.90 14.35 -4.71
N PHE A 255 3.34 15.57 -5.03
CA PHE A 255 4.56 16.17 -4.50
C PHE A 255 4.33 17.43 -3.65
N LEU A 256 3.17 18.06 -3.79
CA LEU A 256 2.81 19.27 -3.04
C LEU A 256 1.74 18.97 -2.00
N PRO A 257 1.79 19.61 -0.83
CA PRO A 257 0.68 19.59 0.10
C PRO A 257 -0.56 20.20 -0.57
N TYR A 258 -1.71 19.67 -0.24
CA TYR A 258 -2.97 20.09 -0.80
C TYR A 258 -3.29 21.55 -0.47
N PRO A 259 -3.72 22.41 -1.43
CA PRO A 259 -4.23 23.72 -1.05
C PRO A 259 -5.46 23.55 -0.15
N PRO A 260 -5.61 24.28 0.94
CA PRO A 260 -5.47 25.71 1.07
C PRO A 260 -4.34 26.20 1.97
N PHE A 261 -3.40 25.37 2.32
CA PHE A 261 -2.32 25.73 3.24
C PHE A 261 -1.10 26.29 2.50
N SER A 262 -1.35 26.90 1.37
CA SER A 262 -0.33 27.44 0.50
C SER A 262 0.34 28.68 1.09
N ASN A 263 1.32 28.46 1.93
CA ASN A 263 2.49 29.31 1.87
C ASN A 263 3.29 28.84 0.63
N THR A 264 2.96 29.40 -0.52
CA THR A 264 3.38 28.93 -1.85
C THR A 264 4.90 28.81 -2.00
N ALA A 265 5.69 29.62 -1.27
CA ALA A 265 7.15 29.60 -1.31
C ALA A 265 7.73 28.36 -0.58
N GLY A 266 7.24 28.01 0.59
CA GLY A 266 7.69 26.84 1.35
C GLY A 266 7.36 25.51 0.64
N ASN A 267 6.21 25.46 -0.03
CA ASN A 267 5.77 24.28 -0.77
C ASN A 267 6.65 24.01 -2.01
N ALA A 268 7.06 25.07 -2.72
CA ALA A 268 7.96 24.93 -3.87
C ALA A 268 9.34 24.42 -3.44
N GLN A 269 9.85 24.90 -2.30
CA GLN A 269 11.14 24.42 -1.76
C GLN A 269 11.07 22.93 -1.39
N TRP A 270 10.00 22.49 -0.73
CA TRP A 270 9.80 21.07 -0.40
C TRP A 270 9.64 20.19 -1.64
N MET A 271 8.93 20.66 -2.67
CA MET A 271 8.82 19.94 -3.93
C MET A 271 10.20 19.74 -4.57
N ILE A 272 11.02 20.79 -4.59
CA ILE A 272 12.39 20.70 -5.13
C ILE A 272 13.22 19.67 -4.35
N VAL A 273 13.15 19.69 -3.02
CA VAL A 273 13.84 18.70 -2.17
C VAL A 273 13.37 17.27 -2.48
N GLN A 274 12.06 17.05 -2.57
CA GLN A 274 11.50 15.73 -2.90
C GLN A 274 11.90 15.26 -4.30
N LEU A 275 11.89 16.13 -5.30
CA LEU A 275 12.34 15.82 -6.66
C LEU A 275 13.83 15.49 -6.71
N ILE A 276 14.67 16.26 -6.00
CA ILE A 276 16.10 15.97 -5.89
C ILE A 276 16.32 14.60 -5.25
N LEU A 277 15.64 14.28 -4.13
CA LEU A 277 15.75 12.99 -3.47
C LEU A 277 15.27 11.85 -4.36
N LEU A 278 14.19 12.06 -5.12
CA LEU A 278 13.70 11.09 -6.09
C LEU A 278 14.74 10.84 -7.22
N ILE A 279 15.30 11.89 -7.78
CA ILE A 279 16.34 11.78 -8.84
C ILE A 279 17.58 11.05 -8.29
N ILE A 280 18.04 11.41 -7.10
CA ILE A 280 19.17 10.73 -6.43
C ILE A 280 18.83 9.24 -6.22
N GLY A 281 17.62 8.93 -5.76
CA GLY A 281 17.16 7.55 -5.56
C GLY A 281 17.11 6.75 -6.86
N ILE A 282 16.58 7.34 -7.93
CA ILE A 282 16.55 6.71 -9.27
C ILE A 282 17.98 6.48 -9.79
N ALA A 283 18.86 7.48 -9.69
CA ALA A 283 20.24 7.37 -10.16
C ALA A 283 21.04 6.32 -9.37
N ALA A 284 20.86 6.27 -8.04
CA ALA A 284 21.46 5.26 -7.19
C ALA A 284 20.97 3.85 -7.53
N THR A 285 19.67 3.68 -7.78
CA THR A 285 19.08 2.40 -8.15
C THR A 285 19.53 1.95 -9.54
N ALA A 286 19.59 2.86 -10.51
CA ALA A 286 20.09 2.58 -11.86
C ALA A 286 21.55 2.11 -11.84
N ARG A 287 22.42 2.73 -11.03
CA ARG A 287 23.81 2.29 -10.85
C ARG A 287 23.89 0.88 -10.25
N LEU A 288 23.04 0.53 -9.29
CA LEU A 288 23.00 -0.81 -8.71
C LEU A 288 22.57 -1.87 -9.73
N HIS A 289 21.65 -1.56 -10.64
CA HIS A 289 21.22 -2.49 -11.70
C HIS A 289 22.24 -2.63 -12.84
N LEU A 290 23.15 -1.68 -13.03
CA LEU A 290 24.25 -1.78 -14.00
C LEU A 290 25.45 -2.57 -13.47
N LEU A 291 25.48 -2.87 -12.16
CA LEU A 291 26.56 -3.64 -11.51
C LEU A 291 26.19 -5.11 -11.25
N PHE A 292 24.97 -5.54 -11.64
CA PHE A 292 24.47 -6.92 -11.57
C PHE A 292 23.89 -7.39 -12.92
#